data_59cbf6a57062b9b08202e69295ad9f5b
#
_entry.id   59cbf6a57062b9b08202e69295ad9f5b
#
_cell.length_a   1.000
_cell.length_b   1.000
_cell.length_c   1.000
_cell.angle_alpha   90.00
_cell.angle_beta   90.00
_cell.angle_gamma   90.00
#
_symmetry.space_group_name_H-M   'P 1'
#
loop_
_entity.id
_entity.type
_entity.pdbx_description
1 polymer ?
#
loop_
_entity_poly.entity_id
_entity_poly.type
_entity_poly.pdbx_seq_one_letter_code
_entity_poly.pdbx_strand_id
1 'polypeptide(L)'
;MEHLSEWLLLAPAGAFVVSALLLFVIDSFDPESTHDTLLAAVTTAGATVAMVVSAALLLTGAAAPGVELFGGQLVVDGMSLIFTFIFGSVTALVGLASADYIEDLPYKAEYYMLVLLAATGMSVMASANSLAVVFVALELASLPSYALVAYLKTNRGSVESALKYFLVGALSSSILAYGISLIYAATGSLLLPDVAAAAAEATDLYTGVFGVGILMVLGGFAFKTASVPFHFWAPE
;
A
#
# COMPACT_ATOMS: atom_id res chain seq x y z
N MET A 1 -17.10 19.67 15.01
CA MET A 1 -15.89 20.17 14.31
C MET A 1 -14.70 19.23 14.47
N GLU A 2 -14.57 18.52 15.59
CA GLU A 2 -13.48 17.55 15.84
C GLU A 2 -13.44 16.42 14.78
N HIS A 3 -14.57 15.82 14.45
CA HIS A 3 -14.62 14.75 13.43
C HIS A 3 -14.21 15.21 12.02
N LEU A 4 -14.43 16.45 11.64
CA LEU A 4 -14.00 16.99 10.33
C LEU A 4 -12.48 17.13 10.26
N SER A 5 -11.81 17.39 11.39
CA SER A 5 -10.35 17.47 11.44
C SER A 5 -9.69 16.10 11.26
N GLU A 6 -10.29 15.03 11.81
CA GLU A 6 -9.79 13.66 11.67
C GLU A 6 -9.82 13.19 10.21
N TRP A 7 -10.94 13.44 9.50
CA TRP A 7 -11.05 13.09 8.08
C TRP A 7 -10.06 13.85 7.18
N LEU A 8 -9.69 15.07 7.57
CA LEU A 8 -8.70 15.86 6.85
C LEU A 8 -7.31 15.20 6.88
N LEU A 9 -6.99 14.48 7.95
CA LEU A 9 -5.71 13.74 8.07
C LEU A 9 -5.62 12.56 7.09
N LEU A 10 -6.76 12.04 6.64
CA LEU A 10 -6.83 10.99 5.61
C LEU A 10 -6.89 11.55 4.18
N ALA A 11 -7.02 12.88 4.03
CA ALA A 11 -7.14 13.50 2.71
C ALA A 11 -5.98 13.15 1.75
N PRO A 12 -4.71 13.01 2.19
CA PRO A 12 -3.63 12.58 1.29
C PRO A 12 -3.88 11.19 0.69
N ALA A 13 -4.19 10.19 1.52
CA ALA A 13 -4.52 8.84 1.04
C ALA A 13 -5.82 8.84 0.22
N GLY A 14 -6.81 9.65 0.66
CA GLY A 14 -8.08 9.85 -0.04
C GLY A 14 -7.92 10.43 -1.45
N ALA A 15 -6.92 11.27 -1.69
CA ALA A 15 -6.64 11.83 -3.00
C ALA A 15 -6.26 10.74 -4.02
N PHE A 16 -5.47 9.75 -3.64
CA PHE A 16 -5.16 8.59 -4.48
C PHE A 16 -6.43 7.78 -4.79
N VAL A 17 -7.23 7.48 -3.77
CA VAL A 17 -8.47 6.70 -3.91
C VAL A 17 -9.46 7.41 -4.83
N VAL A 18 -9.71 8.70 -4.61
CA VAL A 18 -10.64 9.48 -5.43
C VAL A 18 -10.16 9.52 -6.88
N SER A 19 -8.87 9.72 -7.12
CA SER A 19 -8.32 9.72 -8.48
C SER A 19 -8.42 8.35 -9.14
N ALA A 20 -8.18 7.26 -8.42
CA ALA A 20 -8.37 5.90 -8.92
C ALA A 20 -9.84 5.63 -9.30
N LEU A 21 -10.79 6.08 -8.45
CA LEU A 21 -12.22 5.95 -8.73
C LEU A 21 -12.66 6.81 -9.91
N LEU A 22 -12.10 8.01 -10.07
CA LEU A 22 -12.35 8.85 -11.25
C LEU A 22 -11.88 8.16 -12.53
N LEU A 23 -10.70 7.55 -12.52
CA LEU A 23 -10.21 6.78 -13.67
C LEU A 23 -11.11 5.58 -13.96
N PHE A 24 -11.56 4.85 -12.93
CA PHE A 24 -12.52 3.76 -13.09
C PHE A 24 -13.82 4.21 -13.73
N VAL A 25 -14.34 5.38 -13.34
CA VAL A 25 -15.56 5.96 -13.93
C VAL A 25 -15.31 6.34 -15.40
N ILE A 26 -14.19 6.99 -15.71
CA ILE A 26 -13.82 7.34 -17.08
C ILE A 26 -13.75 6.09 -17.96
N ASP A 27 -13.05 5.05 -17.49
CA ASP A 27 -12.91 3.76 -18.17
C ASP A 27 -14.25 3.07 -18.41
N SER A 28 -15.17 3.14 -17.45
CA SER A 28 -16.49 2.54 -17.57
C SER A 28 -17.36 3.15 -18.69
N PHE A 29 -17.12 4.42 -19.05
CA PHE A 29 -17.83 5.10 -20.14
C PHE A 29 -17.09 5.03 -21.47
N ASP A 30 -15.77 4.93 -21.46
CA ASP A 30 -14.93 4.87 -22.66
C ASP A 30 -13.71 3.95 -22.43
N PRO A 31 -13.90 2.60 -22.51
CA PRO A 31 -12.86 1.62 -22.23
C PRO A 31 -11.66 1.66 -23.19
N GLU A 32 -11.84 2.18 -24.38
CA GLU A 32 -10.80 2.35 -25.40
C GLU A 32 -10.32 3.82 -25.49
N SER A 33 -10.44 4.54 -24.36
CA SER A 33 -10.24 6.00 -24.34
C SER A 33 -8.89 6.38 -24.96
N THR A 34 -8.97 7.25 -25.97
CA THR A 34 -7.82 7.85 -26.64
C THR A 34 -7.34 9.12 -25.91
N HIS A 35 -7.90 9.41 -24.74
CA HIS A 35 -7.61 10.62 -23.98
C HIS A 35 -6.41 10.43 -23.02
N ASP A 36 -5.27 10.00 -23.56
CA ASP A 36 -4.05 9.69 -22.81
C ASP A 36 -3.62 10.81 -21.87
N THR A 37 -3.66 12.05 -22.37
CA THR A 37 -3.32 13.24 -21.59
C THR A 37 -4.23 13.45 -20.39
N LEU A 38 -5.54 13.12 -20.52
CA LEU A 38 -6.50 13.24 -19.43
C LEU A 38 -6.21 12.22 -18.33
N LEU A 39 -5.95 10.96 -18.70
CA LEU A 39 -5.68 9.88 -17.75
C LEU A 39 -4.39 10.16 -16.96
N ALA A 40 -3.32 10.55 -17.67
CA ALA A 40 -2.07 10.97 -17.05
C ALA A 40 -2.25 12.20 -16.16
N ALA A 41 -3.05 13.20 -16.61
CA ALA A 41 -3.33 14.41 -15.84
C ALA A 41 -4.11 14.12 -14.56
N VAL A 42 -5.13 13.25 -14.58
CA VAL A 42 -5.89 12.84 -13.38
C VAL A 42 -4.97 12.16 -12.37
N THR A 43 -4.13 11.24 -12.84
CA THR A 43 -3.17 10.51 -12.00
C THR A 43 -2.17 11.46 -11.36
N THR A 44 -1.53 12.29 -12.17
CA THR A 44 -0.52 13.26 -11.72
C THR A 44 -1.13 14.32 -10.78
N ALA A 45 -2.32 14.83 -11.10
CA ALA A 45 -3.01 15.79 -10.25
C ALA A 45 -3.39 15.18 -8.89
N GLY A 46 -3.95 13.97 -8.86
CA GLY A 46 -4.30 13.28 -7.61
C GLY A 46 -3.07 13.01 -6.74
N ALA A 47 -1.99 12.52 -7.33
CA ALA A 47 -0.73 12.31 -6.63
C ALA A 47 -0.10 13.62 -6.12
N THR A 48 -0.17 14.71 -6.92
CA THR A 48 0.28 16.03 -6.50
C THR A 48 -0.56 16.58 -5.36
N VAL A 49 -1.88 16.38 -5.37
CA VAL A 49 -2.75 16.76 -4.25
C VAL A 49 -2.36 15.99 -2.99
N ALA A 50 -2.16 14.68 -3.07
CA ALA A 50 -1.69 13.88 -1.94
C ALA A 50 -0.36 14.41 -1.36
N MET A 51 0.61 14.70 -2.23
CA MET A 51 1.91 15.27 -1.88
C MET A 51 1.76 16.65 -1.18
N VAL A 52 1.01 17.57 -1.79
CA VAL A 52 0.87 18.94 -1.26
C VAL A 52 0.10 18.94 0.06
N VAL A 53 -0.97 18.15 0.19
CA VAL A 53 -1.75 18.07 1.43
C VAL A 53 -0.92 17.43 2.54
N SER A 54 -0.14 16.37 2.26
CA SER A 54 0.79 15.79 3.24
C SER A 54 1.80 16.82 3.74
N ALA A 55 2.41 17.58 2.83
CA ALA A 55 3.34 18.64 3.18
C ALA A 55 2.68 19.74 4.03
N ALA A 56 1.47 20.15 3.68
CA ALA A 56 0.73 21.17 4.42
C ALA A 56 0.40 20.69 5.83
N LEU A 57 -0.07 19.46 6.01
CA LEU A 57 -0.35 18.87 7.33
C LEU A 57 0.91 18.74 8.17
N LEU A 58 2.04 18.39 7.55
CA LEU A 58 3.33 18.30 8.23
C LEU A 58 3.82 19.67 8.70
N LEU A 59 3.77 20.69 7.83
CA LEU A 59 4.23 22.05 8.13
C LEU A 59 3.35 22.76 9.17
N THR A 60 2.05 22.47 9.19
CA THR A 60 1.12 23.03 10.18
C THR A 60 1.17 22.33 11.54
N GLY A 61 1.85 21.18 11.63
CA GLY A 61 1.87 20.36 12.84
C GLY A 61 0.52 19.72 13.18
N ALA A 62 -0.40 19.62 12.21
CA ALA A 62 -1.76 19.12 12.43
C ALA A 62 -1.82 17.66 12.92
N ALA A 63 -0.76 16.89 12.66
CA ALA A 63 -0.63 15.49 13.10
C ALA A 63 0.36 15.30 14.28
N ALA A 64 0.79 16.36 14.94
CA ALA A 64 1.68 16.26 16.10
C ALA A 64 0.88 16.25 17.43
N PRO A 65 1.17 15.34 18.36
CA PRO A 65 2.24 14.32 18.44
C PRO A 65 1.93 12.98 17.75
N GLY A 66 0.83 12.86 17.05
CA GLY A 66 0.27 11.68 16.43
C GLY A 66 -1.22 11.59 16.74
N VAL A 67 -2.05 11.35 15.73
CA VAL A 67 -3.51 11.27 15.86
C VAL A 67 -3.95 9.84 15.56
N GLU A 68 -4.57 9.21 16.55
CA GLU A 68 -5.15 7.88 16.42
C GLU A 68 -6.51 7.94 15.74
N LEU A 69 -6.72 7.09 14.76
CA LEU A 69 -7.96 6.96 14.01
C LEU A 69 -8.48 5.52 14.07
N PHE A 70 -9.79 5.37 13.96
CA PHE A 70 -10.46 4.06 13.96
C PHE A 70 -10.09 3.18 15.18
N GLY A 71 -10.11 3.76 16.37
CA GLY A 71 -9.78 3.03 17.60
C GLY A 71 -8.33 2.59 17.68
N GLY A 72 -7.40 3.41 17.18
CA GLY A 72 -5.97 3.14 17.20
C GLY A 72 -5.47 2.24 16.08
N GLN A 73 -6.32 1.86 15.11
CA GLN A 73 -5.90 1.04 13.96
C GLN A 73 -4.94 1.78 13.02
N LEU A 74 -5.10 3.09 12.89
CA LEU A 74 -4.23 4.00 12.17
C LEU A 74 -3.70 5.06 13.10
N VAL A 75 -2.46 5.48 12.90
CA VAL A 75 -1.84 6.65 13.54
C VAL A 75 -1.27 7.54 12.45
N VAL A 76 -1.84 8.73 12.32
CA VAL A 76 -1.29 9.74 11.42
C VAL A 76 -0.34 10.62 12.21
N ASP A 77 0.92 10.58 11.86
CA ASP A 77 2.01 11.30 12.49
C ASP A 77 2.96 11.94 11.46
N GLY A 78 4.03 12.56 11.92
CA GLY A 78 5.04 13.17 11.04
C GLY A 78 5.69 12.15 10.10
N MET A 79 5.92 10.91 10.55
CA MET A 79 6.53 9.87 9.74
C MET A 79 5.59 9.41 8.61
N SER A 80 4.34 9.13 8.93
CA SER A 80 3.33 8.72 7.95
C SER A 80 3.10 9.79 6.88
N LEU A 81 3.11 11.07 7.26
CA LEU A 81 2.97 12.19 6.33
C LEU A 81 4.19 12.36 5.43
N ILE A 82 5.43 12.18 5.95
CA ILE A 82 6.65 12.22 5.14
C ILE A 82 6.63 11.08 4.10
N PHE A 83 6.29 9.86 4.51
CA PHE A 83 6.20 8.75 3.57
C PHE A 83 5.10 8.97 2.53
N THR A 84 3.93 9.48 2.92
CA THR A 84 2.86 9.79 1.96
C THR A 84 3.29 10.91 0.99
N PHE A 85 4.04 11.91 1.45
CA PHE A 85 4.64 12.92 0.58
C PHE A 85 5.59 12.28 -0.44
N ILE A 86 6.47 11.36 -0.02
CA ILE A 86 7.38 10.65 -0.91
C ILE A 86 6.59 9.83 -1.93
N PHE A 87 5.59 9.05 -1.49
CA PHE A 87 4.76 8.24 -2.39
C PHE A 87 3.99 9.11 -3.39
N GLY A 88 3.44 10.26 -2.94
CA GLY A 88 2.79 11.22 -3.82
C GLY A 88 3.75 11.80 -4.87
N SER A 89 4.96 12.17 -4.47
CA SER A 89 5.97 12.71 -5.39
C SER A 89 6.39 11.69 -6.45
N VAL A 90 6.67 10.45 -6.03
CA VAL A 90 7.04 9.36 -6.94
C VAL A 90 5.88 9.02 -7.88
N THR A 91 4.66 8.89 -7.36
CA THR A 91 3.48 8.58 -8.16
C THR A 91 3.18 9.68 -9.19
N ALA A 92 3.37 10.95 -8.83
CA ALA A 92 3.23 12.06 -9.78
C ALA A 92 4.27 11.97 -10.92
N LEU A 93 5.52 11.66 -10.60
CA LEU A 93 6.58 11.47 -11.60
C LEU A 93 6.29 10.24 -12.49
N VAL A 94 5.83 9.13 -11.90
CA VAL A 94 5.41 7.94 -12.66
C VAL A 94 4.25 8.29 -13.58
N GLY A 95 3.25 9.05 -13.11
CA GLY A 95 2.12 9.49 -13.92
C GLY A 95 2.54 10.28 -15.16
N LEU A 96 3.52 11.18 -15.00
CA LEU A 96 4.09 11.96 -16.11
C LEU A 96 4.91 11.08 -17.07
N ALA A 97 5.80 10.25 -16.53
CA ALA A 97 6.68 9.41 -17.34
C ALA A 97 5.92 8.32 -18.11
N SER A 98 4.81 7.86 -17.55
CA SER A 98 4.00 6.81 -18.17
C SER A 98 3.23 7.30 -19.40
N ALA A 99 2.98 8.60 -19.55
CA ALA A 99 2.23 9.14 -20.69
C ALA A 99 2.85 8.74 -22.04
N ASP A 100 4.18 8.83 -22.14
CA ASP A 100 4.90 8.41 -23.35
C ASP A 100 5.11 6.89 -23.39
N TYR A 101 5.31 6.26 -22.23
CA TYR A 101 5.65 4.83 -22.15
C TYR A 101 4.52 3.91 -22.57
N ILE A 102 3.26 4.29 -22.28
CA ILE A 102 2.07 3.46 -22.58
C ILE A 102 1.26 4.00 -23.74
N GLU A 103 1.78 4.94 -24.54
CA GLU A 103 1.06 5.62 -25.64
C GLU A 103 0.40 4.63 -26.60
N ASP A 104 1.09 3.56 -26.97
CA ASP A 104 0.62 2.56 -27.92
C ASP A 104 -0.12 1.36 -27.27
N LEU A 105 -0.34 1.39 -25.96
CA LEU A 105 -0.93 0.25 -25.25
C LEU A 105 -2.45 0.44 -25.03
N PRO A 106 -3.24 -0.65 -25.08
CA PRO A 106 -4.65 -0.61 -24.76
C PRO A 106 -4.86 -0.52 -23.23
N TYR A 107 -6.05 -0.13 -22.80
CA TYR A 107 -6.51 -0.17 -21.40
C TYR A 107 -5.69 0.72 -20.44
N LYS A 108 -5.31 1.91 -20.90
CA LYS A 108 -4.44 2.84 -20.14
C LYS A 108 -5.02 3.30 -18.81
N ALA A 109 -6.35 3.44 -18.71
CA ALA A 109 -7.01 3.83 -17.48
C ALA A 109 -6.77 2.82 -16.35
N GLU A 110 -6.80 1.51 -16.67
CA GLU A 110 -6.50 0.44 -15.72
C GLU A 110 -5.05 0.52 -15.21
N TYR A 111 -4.09 0.83 -16.10
CA TYR A 111 -2.69 1.04 -15.69
C TYR A 111 -2.57 2.13 -14.63
N TYR A 112 -3.10 3.31 -14.91
CA TYR A 112 -3.03 4.43 -13.98
C TYR A 112 -3.81 4.18 -12.69
N MET A 113 -4.97 3.50 -12.77
CA MET A 113 -5.73 3.08 -11.60
C MET A 113 -4.91 2.13 -10.71
N LEU A 114 -4.22 1.15 -11.28
CA LEU A 114 -3.36 0.22 -10.54
C LEU A 114 -2.21 0.96 -9.85
N VAL A 115 -1.58 1.93 -10.51
CA VAL A 115 -0.53 2.77 -9.91
C VAL A 115 -1.06 3.55 -8.71
N LEU A 116 -2.25 4.16 -8.81
CA LEU A 116 -2.88 4.90 -7.71
C LEU A 116 -3.31 3.99 -6.56
N LEU A 117 -3.82 2.78 -6.85
CA LEU A 117 -4.16 1.79 -5.81
C LEU A 117 -2.92 1.31 -5.06
N ALA A 118 -1.80 1.08 -5.76
CA ALA A 118 -0.54 0.76 -5.11
C ALA A 118 -0.07 1.91 -4.20
N ALA A 119 -0.14 3.16 -4.66
CA ALA A 119 0.18 4.34 -3.86
C ALA A 119 -0.73 4.49 -2.64
N THR A 120 -2.03 4.17 -2.78
CA THR A 120 -2.98 4.12 -1.67
C THR A 120 -2.52 3.11 -0.61
N GLY A 121 -2.20 1.88 -1.03
CA GLY A 121 -1.71 0.84 -0.13
C GLY A 121 -0.46 1.26 0.63
N MET A 122 0.52 1.84 -0.06
CA MET A 122 1.73 2.36 0.56
C MET A 122 1.45 3.49 1.57
N SER A 123 0.54 4.42 1.25
CA SER A 123 0.16 5.52 2.13
C SER A 123 -0.55 5.03 3.40
N VAL A 124 -1.49 4.09 3.26
CA VAL A 124 -2.19 3.47 4.41
C VAL A 124 -1.21 2.66 5.26
N MET A 125 -0.26 1.96 4.63
CA MET A 125 0.79 1.21 5.33
C MET A 125 1.65 2.11 6.22
N ALA A 126 1.97 3.32 5.76
CA ALA A 126 2.77 4.28 6.51
C ALA A 126 2.10 4.77 7.81
N SER A 127 0.77 4.71 7.90
CA SER A 127 -0.01 5.07 9.08
C SER A 127 -0.57 3.86 9.84
N ALA A 128 -0.24 2.63 9.42
CA ALA A 128 -0.76 1.42 10.05
C ALA A 128 -0.21 1.23 11.48
N ASN A 129 -1.12 1.05 12.44
CA ASN A 129 -0.80 0.78 13.84
C ASN A 129 -1.37 -0.57 14.32
N SER A 130 -1.83 -1.39 13.41
CA SER A 130 -2.26 -2.75 13.71
C SER A 130 -1.82 -3.73 12.62
N LEU A 131 -1.56 -4.98 13.02
CA LEU A 131 -1.17 -6.04 12.09
C LEU A 131 -2.23 -6.32 11.02
N ALA A 132 -3.51 -6.08 11.32
CA ALA A 132 -4.59 -6.22 10.33
C ALA A 132 -4.47 -5.15 9.24
N VAL A 133 -4.28 -3.89 9.62
CA VAL A 133 -4.10 -2.79 8.65
C VAL A 133 -2.80 -2.97 7.88
N VAL A 134 -1.71 -3.37 8.55
CA VAL A 134 -0.44 -3.71 7.89
C VAL A 134 -0.66 -4.74 6.79
N PHE A 135 -1.38 -5.83 7.07
CA PHE A 135 -1.67 -6.88 6.09
C PHE A 135 -2.49 -6.35 4.91
N VAL A 136 -3.61 -5.68 5.18
CA VAL A 136 -4.51 -5.18 4.13
C VAL A 136 -3.82 -4.12 3.26
N ALA A 137 -3.10 -3.19 3.88
CA ALA A 137 -2.36 -2.15 3.16
C ALA A 137 -1.24 -2.71 2.29
N LEU A 138 -0.52 -3.72 2.80
CA LEU A 138 0.52 -4.44 2.07
C LEU A 138 -0.06 -5.16 0.83
N GLU A 139 -1.22 -5.81 0.97
CA GLU A 139 -1.88 -6.46 -0.16
C GLU A 139 -2.43 -5.45 -1.16
N LEU A 140 -2.98 -4.33 -0.68
CA LEU A 140 -3.44 -3.24 -1.54
C LEU A 140 -2.29 -2.62 -2.36
N ALA A 141 -1.06 -2.60 -1.84
CA ALA A 141 0.11 -2.17 -2.61
C ALA A 141 0.60 -3.27 -3.57
N SER A 142 0.48 -4.55 -3.20
CA SER A 142 1.11 -5.67 -3.90
C SER A 142 0.27 -6.22 -5.05
N LEU A 143 -1.04 -6.40 -4.87
CA LEU A 143 -1.92 -6.95 -5.90
C LEU A 143 -1.92 -6.09 -7.18
N PRO A 144 -2.02 -4.74 -7.10
CA PRO A 144 -1.83 -3.90 -8.27
C PRO A 144 -0.44 -4.06 -8.91
N SER A 145 0.61 -4.20 -8.08
CA SER A 145 1.97 -4.37 -8.59
C SER A 145 2.13 -5.68 -9.39
N TYR A 146 1.51 -6.78 -8.96
CA TYR A 146 1.51 -8.03 -9.72
C TYR A 146 0.82 -7.85 -11.09
N ALA A 147 -0.30 -7.13 -11.13
CA ALA A 147 -1.02 -6.83 -12.36
C ALA A 147 -0.20 -5.91 -13.28
N LEU A 148 0.51 -4.92 -12.74
CA LEU A 148 1.39 -4.02 -13.50
C LEU A 148 2.56 -4.76 -14.15
N VAL A 149 3.16 -5.74 -13.49
CA VAL A 149 4.21 -6.59 -14.10
C VAL A 149 3.64 -7.41 -15.26
N ALA A 150 2.38 -7.86 -15.19
CA ALA A 150 1.67 -8.57 -16.24
C ALA A 150 1.10 -7.66 -17.34
N TYR A 151 1.27 -6.34 -17.25
CA TYR A 151 0.56 -5.38 -18.10
C TYR A 151 0.84 -5.59 -19.59
N LEU A 152 2.08 -5.93 -19.97
CA LEU A 152 2.47 -6.26 -21.32
C LEU A 152 2.07 -7.71 -21.69
N LYS A 153 0.77 -7.98 -21.78
CA LYS A 153 0.17 -9.33 -21.97
C LYS A 153 0.70 -10.11 -23.18
N THR A 154 1.14 -9.42 -24.21
CA THR A 154 1.69 -10.03 -25.44
C THR A 154 3.15 -10.44 -25.28
N ASN A 155 3.84 -9.95 -24.28
CA ASN A 155 5.21 -10.32 -23.98
C ASN A 155 5.24 -11.55 -23.06
N ARG A 156 5.75 -12.67 -23.59
CA ARG A 156 5.83 -13.94 -22.84
C ARG A 156 6.67 -13.82 -21.56
N GLY A 157 7.76 -13.05 -21.60
CA GLY A 157 8.60 -12.80 -20.42
C GLY A 157 7.84 -12.05 -19.34
N SER A 158 7.08 -11.01 -19.70
CA SER A 158 6.25 -10.26 -18.74
C SER A 158 5.20 -11.15 -18.04
N VAL A 159 4.53 -12.02 -18.80
CA VAL A 159 3.54 -12.95 -18.26
C VAL A 159 4.18 -13.98 -17.32
N GLU A 160 5.35 -14.51 -17.69
CA GLU A 160 6.09 -15.48 -16.87
C GLU A 160 6.57 -14.85 -15.56
N SER A 161 7.17 -13.66 -15.63
CA SER A 161 7.64 -12.90 -14.45
C SER A 161 6.49 -12.54 -13.53
N ALA A 162 5.37 -12.07 -14.08
CA ALA A 162 4.18 -11.75 -13.31
C ALA A 162 3.60 -12.97 -12.59
N LEU A 163 3.54 -14.13 -13.26
CA LEU A 163 3.06 -15.37 -12.64
C LEU A 163 3.97 -15.81 -11.49
N LYS A 164 5.29 -15.77 -11.68
CA LYS A 164 6.25 -16.09 -10.62
C LYS A 164 6.12 -15.13 -9.44
N TYR A 165 6.06 -13.82 -9.70
CA TYR A 165 5.91 -12.80 -8.68
C TYR A 165 4.59 -12.98 -7.90
N PHE A 166 3.48 -13.21 -8.59
CA PHE A 166 2.18 -13.44 -7.96
C PHE A 166 2.15 -14.71 -7.12
N LEU A 167 2.62 -15.86 -7.64
CA LEU A 167 2.56 -17.13 -6.90
C LEU A 167 3.40 -17.10 -5.63
N VAL A 168 4.62 -16.58 -5.71
CA VAL A 168 5.48 -16.48 -4.53
C VAL A 168 4.97 -15.39 -3.58
N GLY A 169 4.42 -14.30 -4.12
CA GLY A 169 3.77 -13.27 -3.34
C GLY A 169 2.56 -13.79 -2.56
N ALA A 170 1.68 -14.55 -3.20
CA ALA A 170 0.51 -15.14 -2.55
C ALA A 170 0.90 -16.15 -1.45
N LEU A 171 1.95 -16.95 -1.69
CA LEU A 171 2.50 -17.84 -0.66
C LEU A 171 3.03 -17.05 0.54
N SER A 172 3.81 -16.01 0.27
CA SER A 172 4.35 -15.12 1.31
C SER A 172 3.26 -14.44 2.13
N SER A 173 2.21 -13.95 1.46
CA SER A 173 1.05 -13.32 2.12
C SER A 173 0.28 -14.33 2.97
N SER A 174 0.17 -15.57 2.55
CA SER A 174 -0.45 -16.65 3.34
C SER A 174 0.35 -16.94 4.61
N ILE A 175 1.68 -16.99 4.51
CA ILE A 175 2.57 -17.15 5.67
C ILE A 175 2.46 -15.95 6.62
N LEU A 176 2.43 -14.74 6.08
CA LEU A 176 2.24 -13.50 6.84
C LEU A 176 0.90 -13.53 7.61
N ALA A 177 -0.21 -13.82 6.93
CA ALA A 177 -1.54 -13.89 7.53
C ALA A 177 -1.61 -14.94 8.64
N TYR A 178 -1.02 -16.12 8.41
CA TYR A 178 -0.97 -17.16 9.42
C TYR A 178 -0.11 -16.74 10.62
N GLY A 179 1.04 -16.10 10.39
CA GLY A 179 1.86 -15.52 11.45
C GLY A 179 1.11 -14.50 12.29
N ILE A 180 0.36 -13.60 11.65
CA ILE A 180 -0.52 -12.61 12.32
C ILE A 180 -1.58 -13.33 13.17
N SER A 181 -2.19 -14.40 12.66
CA SER A 181 -3.18 -15.17 13.41
C SER A 181 -2.59 -15.84 14.67
N LEU A 182 -1.35 -16.32 14.61
CA LEU A 182 -0.64 -16.88 15.76
C LEU A 182 -0.30 -15.80 16.80
N ILE A 183 0.11 -14.60 16.36
CA ILE A 183 0.32 -13.46 17.25
C ILE A 183 -0.98 -13.09 17.95
N TYR A 184 -2.09 -12.99 17.20
CA TYR A 184 -3.41 -12.74 17.79
C TYR A 184 -3.84 -13.82 18.79
N ALA A 185 -3.62 -15.08 18.45
CA ALA A 185 -3.94 -16.20 19.37
C ALA A 185 -3.14 -16.14 20.68
N ALA A 186 -1.91 -15.63 20.63
CA ALA A 186 -1.03 -15.51 21.80
C ALA A 186 -1.30 -14.23 22.63
N THR A 187 -1.71 -13.13 22.00
CA THR A 187 -1.80 -11.79 22.63
C THR A 187 -3.24 -11.30 22.82
N GLY A 188 -4.20 -11.82 22.05
CA GLY A 188 -5.59 -11.36 22.05
C GLY A 188 -5.83 -10.04 21.33
N SER A 189 -4.79 -9.39 20.78
CA SER A 189 -4.89 -8.12 20.07
C SER A 189 -4.10 -8.12 18.77
N LEU A 190 -4.48 -7.24 17.82
CA LEU A 190 -3.73 -6.93 16.62
C LEU A 190 -3.15 -5.52 16.64
N LEU A 191 -3.49 -4.68 17.62
CA LEU A 191 -2.89 -3.36 17.81
C LEU A 191 -1.43 -3.53 18.22
N LEU A 192 -0.52 -2.83 17.56
CA LEU A 192 0.92 -2.96 17.82
C LEU A 192 1.31 -2.63 19.28
N PRO A 193 0.76 -1.59 19.93
CA PRO A 193 1.03 -1.34 21.35
C PRO A 193 0.57 -2.47 22.27
N ASP A 194 -0.61 -3.04 22.02
CA ASP A 194 -1.14 -4.14 22.83
C ASP A 194 -0.32 -5.42 22.65
N VAL A 195 0.06 -5.72 21.39
CA VAL A 195 0.94 -6.86 21.07
C VAL A 195 2.28 -6.70 21.78
N ALA A 196 2.85 -5.49 21.81
CA ALA A 196 4.10 -5.21 22.51
C ALA A 196 3.95 -5.37 24.05
N ALA A 197 2.85 -4.90 24.62
CA ALA A 197 2.56 -5.07 26.05
C ALA A 197 2.39 -6.55 26.42
N ALA A 198 1.58 -7.29 25.66
CA ALA A 198 1.36 -8.72 25.89
C ALA A 198 2.64 -9.54 25.71
N ALA A 199 3.51 -9.17 24.78
CA ALA A 199 4.82 -9.80 24.61
C ALA A 199 5.73 -9.63 25.81
N ALA A 200 5.66 -8.50 26.51
CA ALA A 200 6.44 -8.24 27.72
C ALA A 200 5.97 -9.09 28.94
N GLU A 201 4.69 -9.48 28.95
CA GLU A 201 4.06 -10.26 30.03
C GLU A 201 3.94 -11.76 29.72
N ALA A 202 4.40 -12.20 28.52
CA ALA A 202 4.21 -13.55 28.04
C ALA A 202 4.86 -14.60 28.96
N THR A 203 4.06 -15.60 29.33
CA THR A 203 4.52 -16.78 30.07
C THR A 203 4.87 -17.93 29.11
N ASP A 204 5.67 -18.88 29.56
CA ASP A 204 6.31 -19.94 28.73
C ASP A 204 5.43 -20.67 27.72
N LEU A 205 4.14 -20.90 28.03
CA LEU A 205 3.23 -21.63 27.14
C LEU A 205 2.89 -20.87 25.86
N TYR A 206 2.70 -19.55 25.94
CA TYR A 206 2.35 -18.72 24.79
C TYR A 206 3.58 -18.16 24.05
N THR A 207 4.73 -18.12 24.69
CA THR A 207 5.99 -17.60 24.14
C THR A 207 6.40 -18.35 22.86
N GLY A 208 6.20 -19.67 22.81
CA GLY A 208 6.50 -20.49 21.64
C GLY A 208 5.61 -20.16 20.42
N VAL A 209 4.30 -20.04 20.62
CA VAL A 209 3.33 -19.68 19.57
C VAL A 209 3.58 -18.28 19.07
N PHE A 210 3.80 -17.33 19.97
CA PHE A 210 4.14 -15.95 19.67
C PHE A 210 5.42 -15.84 18.85
N GLY A 211 6.50 -16.57 19.27
CA GLY A 211 7.78 -16.58 18.56
C GLY A 211 7.66 -17.12 17.14
N VAL A 212 6.90 -18.22 16.93
CA VAL A 212 6.63 -18.76 15.59
C VAL A 212 5.84 -17.73 14.77
N GLY A 213 4.85 -17.08 15.36
CA GLY A 213 4.09 -16.02 14.70
C GLY A 213 4.98 -14.88 14.19
N ILE A 214 5.91 -14.39 15.03
CA ILE A 214 6.89 -13.36 14.64
C ILE A 214 7.76 -13.85 13.50
N LEU A 215 8.31 -15.07 13.56
CA LEU A 215 9.17 -15.59 12.49
C LEU A 215 8.42 -15.70 11.16
N MET A 216 7.14 -16.07 11.18
CA MET A 216 6.31 -16.14 9.98
C MET A 216 6.00 -14.75 9.42
N VAL A 217 5.71 -13.77 10.28
CA VAL A 217 5.53 -12.36 9.87
C VAL A 217 6.82 -11.83 9.24
N LEU A 218 7.97 -12.07 9.86
CA LEU A 218 9.27 -11.69 9.31
C LEU A 218 9.56 -12.38 7.97
N GLY A 219 9.20 -13.66 7.82
CA GLY A 219 9.30 -14.38 6.56
C GLY A 219 8.47 -13.77 5.44
N GLY A 220 7.23 -13.35 5.74
CA GLY A 220 6.38 -12.62 4.82
C GLY A 220 6.95 -11.27 4.40
N PHE A 221 7.48 -10.50 5.34
CA PHE A 221 8.17 -9.24 5.03
C PHE A 221 9.48 -9.45 4.27
N ALA A 222 10.24 -10.50 4.57
CA ALA A 222 11.49 -10.81 3.88
C ALA A 222 11.29 -11.03 2.37
N PHE A 223 10.15 -11.63 1.97
CA PHE A 223 9.76 -11.68 0.56
C PHE A 223 9.52 -10.27 -0.01
N LYS A 224 8.73 -9.44 0.67
CA LYS A 224 8.37 -8.08 0.18
C LYS A 224 9.58 -7.16 0.04
N THR A 225 10.60 -7.35 0.88
CA THR A 225 11.86 -6.59 0.83
C THR A 225 12.93 -7.25 -0.04
N ALA A 226 12.57 -8.32 -0.76
CA ALA A 226 13.51 -9.11 -1.57
C ALA A 226 14.76 -9.55 -0.79
N SER A 227 14.60 -9.87 0.51
CA SER A 227 15.70 -10.35 1.34
C SER A 227 16.08 -11.77 1.00
N VAL A 228 17.38 -12.10 1.04
CA VAL A 228 17.88 -13.47 0.82
C VAL A 228 17.31 -14.39 1.90
N PRO A 229 16.76 -15.57 1.57
CA PRO A 229 16.70 -16.24 0.25
C PRO A 229 15.44 -15.91 -0.60
N PHE A 230 14.56 -15.03 -0.16
CA PHE A 230 13.26 -14.75 -0.79
C PHE A 230 13.30 -13.75 -1.97
N HIS A 231 14.49 -13.46 -2.50
CA HIS A 231 14.76 -12.41 -3.50
C HIS A 231 14.65 -12.86 -4.95
N PHE A 232 14.47 -14.14 -5.24
CA PHE A 232 14.59 -14.70 -6.59
C PHE A 232 13.55 -14.21 -7.61
N TRP A 233 12.50 -13.55 -7.16
CA TRP A 233 11.51 -12.92 -8.02
C TRP A 233 11.96 -11.53 -8.53
N ALA A 234 12.85 -10.85 -7.79
CA ALA A 234 13.21 -9.46 -8.07
C ALA A 234 14.04 -9.23 -9.33
N PRO A 235 14.94 -10.14 -9.78
CA PRO A 235 15.70 -9.95 -11.00
C PRO A 235 14.95 -10.29 -12.30
N GLU A 236 13.74 -10.78 -12.24
CA GLU A 236 12.91 -11.16 -13.40
C GLU A 236 11.88 -10.10 -13.76
#